data_00bd64cfdb77308a86617a44ecd49d30
#
_entry.id   00bd64cfdb77308a86617a44ecd49d30
#
_cell.length_a   1.000
_cell.length_b   1.000
_cell.length_c   1.000
_cell.angle_alpha   90.00
_cell.angle_beta   90.00
_cell.angle_gamma   90.00
#
_symmetry.space_group_name_H-M   'P 1'
#
loop_
_entity.id
_entity.type
_entity.pdbx_description
1 polymer ?
#
loop_
_entity_poly.entity_id
_entity_poly.type
_entity_poly.pdbx_seq_one_letter_code
_entity_poly.pdbx_strand_id
1 'polypeptide(L)'
;VTTGRRKEGKVVSIIERGMKQVVCTYEASDNFGFAVPDNIRFGTDIFIPKERSKGAMSGHKVVVEITSYGKKGKKPEGKVVEIIGHIDDPGTDILSIVKAYDLPVDFSEKIMHQVQNVAKDVTPADMAGRMDLRDWMMVTIDGEDAKDLDDAVSLYMDGDNYVLGVHIADVSNYVQEHSALDVEALKRGTSVYLVDRVIPMLPRELSNGICSLNEGCDRLALSCIMTINKKGEVIDHKIAETVIKTNRRMTYTNVKKILADKDAAVIEEYKELVPMFEKMAELAAILRKKRMKRGSIDFDFPETKVVLDEDGHPIDIPFVYRTHDKPDSEKIAKLSTFINNFGYTLHIGADEVHPKELQKLLMKVDGTDEESLISRLTLRSMKQARYTTAC
;
A
#
# COMPACT_ATOMS: atom_id res chain seq x y z
N VAL A 1 3.06 30.56 24.51
CA VAL A 1 4.33 30.19 23.85
C VAL A 1 5.44 30.58 24.79
N THR A 2 6.24 29.61 25.23
CA THR A 2 7.37 29.87 26.14
C THR A 2 8.67 30.05 25.35
N THR A 3 9.62 30.77 25.91
CA THR A 3 10.91 31.12 25.27
C THR A 3 12.00 30.04 25.37
N GLY A 4 11.63 28.79 25.74
CA GLY A 4 12.56 27.67 25.86
C GLY A 4 12.98 27.04 24.52
N ARG A 5 13.99 26.16 24.53
CA ARG A 5 14.44 25.38 23.35
C ARG A 5 13.33 24.54 22.71
N ARG A 6 12.29 24.15 23.47
CA ARG A 6 11.08 23.49 22.97
C ARG A 6 9.93 24.49 23.01
N LYS A 7 9.27 24.66 21.86
CA LYS A 7 8.06 25.49 21.77
C LYS A 7 6.91 24.77 22.45
N GLU A 8 6.37 25.36 23.49
CA GLU A 8 5.19 24.86 24.20
C GLU A 8 3.97 25.70 23.83
N GLY A 9 2.82 25.04 23.70
CA GLY A 9 1.55 25.70 23.41
C GLY A 9 0.47 25.24 24.40
N LYS A 10 -0.46 26.15 24.71
CA LYS A 10 -1.65 25.84 25.49
C LYS A 10 -2.88 26.00 24.62
N VAL A 11 -3.77 24.99 24.66
CA VAL A 11 -5.08 25.09 24.00
C VAL A 11 -5.89 26.14 24.67
N VAL A 12 -6.26 27.20 23.96
CA VAL A 12 -7.04 28.34 24.46
C VAL A 12 -8.53 28.06 24.31
N SER A 13 -8.95 27.55 23.16
CA SER A 13 -10.33 27.17 22.86
C SER A 13 -10.39 26.06 21.85
N ILE A 14 -11.50 25.31 21.85
CA ILE A 14 -11.81 24.32 20.81
C ILE A 14 -12.71 25.04 19.80
N ILE A 15 -12.22 25.18 18.57
CA ILE A 15 -12.97 25.83 17.49
C ILE A 15 -14.01 24.84 16.94
N GLU A 16 -13.59 23.61 16.65
CA GLU A 16 -14.46 22.53 16.17
C GLU A 16 -14.00 21.20 16.75
N ARG A 17 -14.96 20.29 16.98
CA ARG A 17 -14.69 18.91 17.39
C ARG A 17 -14.58 18.06 16.14
N GLY A 18 -13.40 17.50 15.87
CA GLY A 18 -13.16 16.64 14.72
C GLY A 18 -13.89 15.30 14.81
N MET A 19 -14.02 14.75 16.02
CA MET A 19 -14.60 13.43 16.23
C MET A 19 -16.07 13.57 16.63
N LYS A 20 -16.99 13.31 15.70
CA LYS A 20 -18.45 13.35 15.90
C LYS A 20 -19.02 11.96 16.15
N GLN A 21 -18.42 10.92 15.57
CA GLN A 21 -18.79 9.52 15.73
C GLN A 21 -17.59 8.72 16.22
N VAL A 22 -17.85 7.66 16.99
CA VAL A 22 -16.83 6.79 17.58
C VAL A 22 -17.32 5.36 17.54
N VAL A 23 -16.44 4.43 17.14
CA VAL A 23 -16.70 2.99 17.26
C VAL A 23 -16.42 2.56 18.69
N CYS A 24 -17.35 1.82 19.26
CA CYS A 24 -17.32 1.40 20.65
C CYS A 24 -17.78 -0.06 20.80
N THR A 25 -17.40 -0.65 21.93
CA THR A 25 -18.06 -1.85 22.44
C THR A 25 -19.16 -1.41 23.41
N TYR A 26 -20.39 -1.90 23.23
CA TYR A 26 -21.53 -1.53 24.05
C TYR A 26 -21.67 -2.47 25.25
N GLU A 27 -21.89 -1.89 26.43
CA GLU A 27 -22.16 -2.58 27.69
C GLU A 27 -23.53 -2.15 28.20
N ALA A 28 -24.48 -3.07 28.19
CA ALA A 28 -25.86 -2.81 28.60
C ALA A 28 -26.03 -2.91 30.12
N SER A 29 -26.86 -2.01 30.67
CA SER A 29 -27.44 -2.07 32.01
C SER A 29 -28.96 -1.96 31.91
N ASP A 30 -29.68 -2.13 33.02
CA ASP A 30 -31.15 -2.20 33.02
C ASP A 30 -31.84 -0.98 32.38
N ASN A 31 -31.37 0.24 32.70
CA ASN A 31 -31.99 1.48 32.26
C ASN A 31 -31.09 2.40 31.41
N PHE A 32 -29.85 1.96 31.16
CA PHE A 32 -28.86 2.72 30.38
C PHE A 32 -27.80 1.76 29.88
N GLY A 33 -26.81 2.24 29.15
CA GLY A 33 -25.61 1.52 28.81
C GLY A 33 -24.39 2.43 28.73
N PHE A 34 -23.23 1.83 28.61
CA PHE A 34 -21.99 2.51 28.30
C PHE A 34 -21.45 2.01 26.97
N ALA A 35 -20.95 2.93 26.19
CA ALA A 35 -20.17 2.61 24.98
C ALA A 35 -18.70 2.89 25.30
N VAL A 36 -17.90 1.83 25.31
CA VAL A 36 -16.44 1.86 25.56
C VAL A 36 -15.74 2.07 24.23
N PRO A 37 -15.10 3.23 23.98
CA PRO A 37 -14.45 3.52 22.71
C PRO A 37 -13.26 2.57 22.44
N ASP A 38 -13.16 2.06 21.19
CA ASP A 38 -12.01 1.29 20.74
C ASP A 38 -10.75 2.15 20.69
N ASN A 39 -10.92 3.45 20.41
CA ASN A 39 -9.82 4.39 20.44
C ASN A 39 -9.49 4.81 21.87
N ILE A 40 -8.46 4.21 22.45
CA ILE A 40 -7.99 4.47 23.83
C ILE A 40 -7.66 5.96 24.09
N ARG A 41 -7.37 6.75 23.03
CA ARG A 41 -7.12 8.20 23.18
C ARG A 41 -8.36 8.99 23.50
N PHE A 42 -9.56 8.42 23.36
CA PHE A 42 -10.80 9.06 23.78
C PHE A 42 -10.91 9.16 25.31
N GLY A 43 -10.35 8.16 26.02
CA GLY A 43 -10.02 8.21 27.45
C GLY A 43 -11.19 8.11 28.42
N THR A 44 -12.44 7.94 27.95
CA THR A 44 -13.62 7.78 28.83
C THR A 44 -14.77 7.11 28.10
N ASP A 45 -15.61 6.35 28.85
CA ASP A 45 -16.80 5.71 28.29
C ASP A 45 -17.88 6.77 28.00
N ILE A 46 -18.72 6.48 27.03
CA ILE A 46 -19.83 7.33 26.60
C ILE A 46 -21.12 6.77 27.21
N PHE A 47 -21.85 7.60 27.94
CA PHE A 47 -23.15 7.25 28.51
C PHE A 47 -24.21 7.21 27.41
N ILE A 48 -24.99 6.12 27.35
CA ILE A 48 -26.06 5.91 26.36
C ILE A 48 -27.38 5.68 27.09
N PRO A 49 -28.33 6.62 27.03
CA PRO A 49 -29.70 6.36 27.52
C PRO A 49 -30.33 5.18 26.82
N LYS A 50 -31.17 4.41 27.53
CA LYS A 50 -31.80 3.18 26.97
C LYS A 50 -32.56 3.43 25.66
N GLU A 51 -33.29 4.51 25.59
CA GLU A 51 -34.06 4.93 24.41
C GLU A 51 -33.18 5.31 23.20
N ARG A 52 -31.86 5.53 23.42
CA ARG A 52 -30.88 5.84 22.40
C ARG A 52 -29.91 4.72 22.09
N SER A 53 -30.15 3.53 22.68
CA SER A 53 -29.29 2.36 22.46
C SER A 53 -29.56 1.62 21.13
N LYS A 54 -30.65 1.94 20.45
CA LYS A 54 -31.08 1.28 19.19
C LYS A 54 -31.20 -0.26 19.33
N GLY A 55 -31.46 -0.75 20.58
CA GLY A 55 -31.56 -2.20 20.85
C GLY A 55 -30.19 -2.90 20.97
N ALA A 56 -29.10 -2.16 21.10
CA ALA A 56 -27.79 -2.78 21.30
C ALA A 56 -27.74 -3.58 22.61
N MET A 57 -27.09 -4.73 22.57
CA MET A 57 -26.83 -5.62 23.70
C MET A 57 -25.36 -5.58 24.07
N SER A 58 -25.03 -6.05 25.30
CA SER A 58 -23.62 -6.16 25.73
C SER A 58 -22.81 -7.02 24.74
N GLY A 59 -21.61 -6.56 24.39
CA GLY A 59 -20.74 -7.19 23.39
C GLY A 59 -20.97 -6.73 21.96
N HIS A 60 -22.02 -5.93 21.67
CA HIS A 60 -22.16 -5.36 20.36
C HIS A 60 -21.11 -4.28 20.08
N LYS A 61 -20.48 -4.35 18.92
CA LYS A 61 -19.75 -3.25 18.30
C LYS A 61 -20.74 -2.28 17.69
N VAL A 62 -20.60 -1.00 18.05
CA VAL A 62 -21.56 0.05 17.69
C VAL A 62 -20.86 1.31 17.22
N VAL A 63 -21.49 2.04 16.31
CA VAL A 63 -21.12 3.41 15.99
C VAL A 63 -21.96 4.34 16.87
N VAL A 64 -21.31 5.18 17.65
CA VAL A 64 -21.94 6.12 18.56
C VAL A 64 -21.73 7.55 18.07
N GLU A 65 -22.81 8.30 17.87
CA GLU A 65 -22.76 9.74 17.66
C GLU A 65 -22.75 10.44 19.01
N ILE A 66 -21.75 11.32 19.22
CA ILE A 66 -21.59 12.07 20.46
C ILE A 66 -22.57 13.23 20.48
N THR A 67 -23.54 13.19 21.40
CA THR A 67 -24.53 14.27 21.59
C THR A 67 -24.05 15.33 22.59
N SER A 68 -23.18 14.93 23.54
CA SER A 68 -22.54 15.83 24.50
C SER A 68 -21.13 15.31 24.84
N TYR A 69 -20.13 16.17 24.77
CA TYR A 69 -18.74 15.80 25.12
C TYR A 69 -18.45 15.82 26.63
N GLY A 70 -19.49 16.03 27.44
CA GLY A 70 -19.33 16.15 28.88
C GLY A 70 -18.75 17.51 29.30
N LYS A 71 -18.87 17.80 30.57
CA LYS A 71 -18.22 18.94 31.25
C LYS A 71 -17.48 18.40 32.47
N LYS A 72 -16.66 19.23 33.14
CA LYS A 72 -15.97 18.85 34.39
C LYS A 72 -16.87 17.98 35.30
N GLY A 73 -16.50 16.70 35.47
CA GLY A 73 -17.21 15.75 36.34
C GLY A 73 -18.39 14.99 35.69
N LYS A 74 -18.71 15.22 34.41
CA LYS A 74 -19.76 14.47 33.71
C LYS A 74 -19.16 13.73 32.55
N LYS A 75 -19.52 12.42 32.37
CA LYS A 75 -19.16 11.62 31.21
C LYS A 75 -19.78 12.19 29.92
N PRO A 76 -19.18 11.97 28.76
CA PRO A 76 -19.83 12.21 27.47
C PRO A 76 -21.13 11.44 27.35
N GLU A 77 -22.08 11.96 26.58
CA GLU A 77 -23.34 11.32 26.25
C GLU A 77 -23.45 11.13 24.74
N GLY A 78 -24.02 10.00 24.30
CA GLY A 78 -24.18 9.67 22.90
C GLY A 78 -25.47 8.93 22.60
N LYS A 79 -25.64 8.62 21.33
CA LYS A 79 -26.66 7.71 20.80
C LYS A 79 -26.03 6.69 19.87
N VAL A 80 -26.49 5.45 19.90
CA VAL A 80 -26.11 4.43 18.91
C VAL A 80 -26.77 4.77 17.58
N VAL A 81 -25.96 4.97 16.55
CA VAL A 81 -26.46 5.21 15.17
C VAL A 81 -26.44 3.96 14.32
N GLU A 82 -25.51 3.03 14.63
CA GLU A 82 -25.37 1.77 13.89
C GLU A 82 -24.90 0.67 14.84
N ILE A 83 -25.42 -0.55 14.67
CA ILE A 83 -24.91 -1.78 15.27
C ILE A 83 -24.14 -2.51 14.17
N ILE A 84 -22.84 -2.73 14.37
CA ILE A 84 -21.95 -3.38 13.38
C ILE A 84 -22.12 -4.90 13.44
N GLY A 85 -22.17 -5.48 14.65
CA GLY A 85 -22.28 -6.90 14.92
C GLY A 85 -21.88 -7.19 16.36
N HIS A 86 -21.89 -8.46 16.76
CA HIS A 86 -21.33 -8.87 18.05
C HIS A 86 -19.80 -8.99 17.94
N ILE A 87 -19.09 -8.77 19.05
CA ILE A 87 -17.60 -8.82 19.06
C ILE A 87 -17.06 -10.20 18.65
N ASP A 88 -17.85 -11.25 18.86
CA ASP A 88 -17.49 -12.63 18.49
C ASP A 88 -17.95 -13.01 17.07
N ASP A 89 -18.68 -12.14 16.36
CA ASP A 89 -19.10 -12.41 14.99
C ASP A 89 -17.93 -12.22 14.02
N PRO A 90 -17.70 -13.17 13.08
CA PRO A 90 -16.62 -13.07 12.11
C PRO A 90 -16.71 -11.78 11.29
N GLY A 91 -15.57 -11.09 11.12
CA GLY A 91 -15.46 -9.86 10.33
C GLY A 91 -15.99 -8.58 11.00
N THR A 92 -16.57 -8.66 12.23
CA THR A 92 -17.01 -7.47 12.99
C THR A 92 -15.84 -6.58 13.37
N ASP A 93 -14.68 -7.14 13.66
CA ASP A 93 -13.43 -6.42 13.91
C ASP A 93 -12.99 -5.60 12.70
N ILE A 94 -12.98 -6.19 11.50
CA ILE A 94 -12.64 -5.51 10.25
C ILE A 94 -13.65 -4.41 9.93
N LEU A 95 -14.96 -4.70 10.05
CA LEU A 95 -16.00 -3.69 9.86
C LEU A 95 -15.88 -2.54 10.86
N SER A 96 -15.47 -2.83 12.10
CA SER A 96 -15.19 -1.82 13.12
C SER A 96 -14.05 -0.88 12.70
N ILE A 97 -12.99 -1.42 12.07
CA ILE A 97 -11.90 -0.62 11.51
C ILE A 97 -12.41 0.26 10.36
N VAL A 98 -13.18 -0.32 9.43
CA VAL A 98 -13.79 0.41 8.31
C VAL A 98 -14.58 1.63 8.81
N LYS A 99 -15.43 1.42 9.82
CA LYS A 99 -16.24 2.48 10.44
C LYS A 99 -15.40 3.49 11.24
N ALA A 100 -14.38 3.01 11.98
CA ALA A 100 -13.52 3.88 12.78
C ALA A 100 -12.71 4.88 11.96
N TYR A 101 -12.36 4.50 10.71
CA TYR A 101 -11.62 5.34 9.78
C TYR A 101 -12.52 6.00 8.71
N ASP A 102 -13.85 5.83 8.81
CA ASP A 102 -14.83 6.35 7.85
C ASP A 102 -14.45 6.00 6.40
N LEU A 103 -14.03 4.73 6.18
CA LEU A 103 -13.60 4.29 4.86
C LEU A 103 -14.82 4.17 3.93
N PRO A 104 -14.78 4.78 2.74
CA PRO A 104 -15.89 4.77 1.79
C PRO A 104 -15.94 3.41 1.07
N VAL A 105 -16.83 2.52 1.52
CA VAL A 105 -16.97 1.16 0.95
C VAL A 105 -17.57 1.19 -0.45
N ASP A 106 -18.69 1.95 -0.61
CA ASP A 106 -19.48 1.97 -1.82
C ASP A 106 -19.19 3.18 -2.71
N PHE A 107 -19.46 3.04 -4.00
CA PHE A 107 -19.49 4.14 -4.95
C PHE A 107 -20.93 4.58 -5.20
N SER A 108 -21.15 5.88 -5.38
CA SER A 108 -22.48 6.40 -5.67
C SER A 108 -22.98 5.95 -7.06
N GLU A 109 -24.31 5.90 -7.24
CA GLU A 109 -24.92 5.58 -8.54
C GLU A 109 -24.41 6.48 -9.68
N LYS A 110 -24.18 7.75 -9.41
CA LYS A 110 -23.62 8.70 -10.38
C LYS A 110 -22.25 8.25 -10.88
N ILE A 111 -21.38 7.77 -9.98
CA ILE A 111 -20.04 7.27 -10.31
C ILE A 111 -20.17 5.97 -11.10
N MET A 112 -20.99 5.03 -10.65
CA MET A 112 -21.21 3.76 -11.34
C MET A 112 -21.81 3.95 -12.75
N HIS A 113 -22.69 4.92 -12.93
CA HIS A 113 -23.17 5.27 -14.27
C HIS A 113 -22.04 5.83 -15.18
N GLN A 114 -21.14 6.66 -14.65
CA GLN A 114 -19.97 7.11 -15.42
C GLN A 114 -19.07 5.93 -15.80
N VAL A 115 -18.81 5.01 -14.86
CA VAL A 115 -18.02 3.79 -15.09
C VAL A 115 -18.57 2.98 -16.25
N GLN A 116 -19.87 2.71 -16.29
CA GLN A 116 -20.54 1.98 -17.38
C GLN A 116 -20.33 2.61 -18.77
N ASN A 117 -20.08 3.92 -18.81
CA ASN A 117 -19.83 4.62 -20.07
C ASN A 117 -18.36 4.57 -20.51
N VAL A 118 -17.42 4.51 -19.58
CA VAL A 118 -15.97 4.58 -19.87
C VAL A 118 -15.27 3.22 -19.80
N ALA A 119 -15.77 2.26 -19.01
CA ALA A 119 -15.17 0.93 -18.87
C ALA A 119 -15.60 -0.02 -20.01
N LYS A 120 -15.25 0.35 -21.23
CA LYS A 120 -15.54 -0.42 -22.45
C LYS A 120 -14.25 -0.90 -23.07
N ASP A 121 -14.36 -1.95 -23.90
CA ASP A 121 -13.20 -2.46 -24.65
C ASP A 121 -12.56 -1.36 -25.50
N VAL A 122 -11.25 -1.47 -25.67
CA VAL A 122 -10.46 -0.53 -26.49
C VAL A 122 -10.90 -0.59 -27.93
N THR A 123 -11.27 0.56 -28.48
CA THR A 123 -11.74 0.69 -29.86
C THR A 123 -10.65 1.21 -30.78
N PRO A 124 -10.78 1.06 -32.11
CA PRO A 124 -9.85 1.68 -33.06
C PRO A 124 -9.70 3.21 -32.89
N ALA A 125 -10.75 3.88 -32.39
CA ALA A 125 -10.69 5.31 -32.11
C ALA A 125 -9.78 5.62 -30.91
N ASP A 126 -9.78 4.78 -29.89
CA ASP A 126 -8.91 4.93 -28.72
C ASP A 126 -7.44 4.67 -29.05
N MET A 127 -7.18 3.86 -30.09
CA MET A 127 -5.83 3.52 -30.56
C MET A 127 -5.23 4.62 -31.45
N ALA A 128 -6.06 5.52 -31.98
CA ALA A 128 -5.62 6.53 -32.95
C ALA A 128 -4.54 7.45 -32.35
N GLY A 129 -3.39 7.56 -33.05
CA GLY A 129 -2.25 8.37 -32.61
C GLY A 129 -1.34 7.71 -31.57
N ARG A 130 -1.72 6.56 -31.03
CA ARG A 130 -0.90 5.78 -30.09
C ARG A 130 0.10 4.89 -30.81
N MET A 131 1.22 4.64 -30.20
CA MET A 131 2.21 3.67 -30.70
C MET A 131 1.72 2.24 -30.45
N ASP A 132 1.63 1.43 -31.49
CA ASP A 132 1.19 0.02 -31.38
C ASP A 132 2.36 -0.87 -30.97
N LEU A 133 2.24 -1.50 -29.80
CA LEU A 133 3.21 -2.42 -29.24
C LEU A 133 2.60 -3.81 -28.98
N ARG A 134 1.45 -4.12 -29.56
CA ARG A 134 0.73 -5.39 -29.33
C ARG A 134 1.50 -6.61 -29.78
N ASP A 135 2.43 -6.46 -30.73
CA ASP A 135 3.30 -7.55 -31.22
C ASP A 135 4.56 -7.74 -30.36
N TRP A 136 4.76 -6.90 -29.32
CA TRP A 136 5.89 -7.06 -28.43
C TRP A 136 5.63 -8.16 -27.41
N MET A 137 6.67 -8.97 -27.11
CA MET A 137 6.61 -9.91 -26.00
C MET A 137 6.64 -9.16 -24.69
N MET A 138 5.56 -9.22 -23.92
CA MET A 138 5.44 -8.56 -22.62
C MET A 138 4.63 -9.37 -21.62
N VAL A 139 4.91 -9.17 -20.34
CA VAL A 139 4.28 -9.88 -19.23
C VAL A 139 3.95 -8.91 -18.11
N THR A 140 2.93 -9.23 -17.30
CA THR A 140 2.77 -8.70 -15.94
C THR A 140 3.38 -9.70 -14.96
N ILE A 141 3.92 -9.24 -13.82
CA ILE A 141 4.52 -10.10 -12.78
C ILE A 141 4.04 -9.61 -11.42
N ASP A 142 3.08 -10.31 -10.82
CA ASP A 142 2.37 -9.89 -9.64
C ASP A 142 2.21 -11.04 -8.61
N GLY A 143 1.53 -10.77 -7.50
CA GLY A 143 1.06 -11.82 -6.59
C GLY A 143 -0.04 -12.68 -7.23
N GLU A 144 -0.22 -13.91 -6.73
CA GLU A 144 -1.25 -14.83 -7.25
C GLU A 144 -2.66 -14.24 -7.19
N ASP A 145 -2.96 -13.47 -6.13
CA ASP A 145 -4.28 -12.91 -5.86
C ASP A 145 -4.52 -11.54 -6.51
N ALA A 146 -3.49 -10.94 -7.17
CA ALA A 146 -3.59 -9.64 -7.80
C ALA A 146 -4.61 -9.65 -8.94
N LYS A 147 -5.45 -8.62 -9.02
CA LYS A 147 -6.46 -8.44 -10.08
C LYS A 147 -6.31 -7.10 -10.79
N ASP A 148 -5.65 -6.16 -10.17
CA ASP A 148 -5.29 -4.82 -10.59
C ASP A 148 -3.84 -4.83 -11.10
N LEU A 149 -3.66 -5.24 -12.35
CA LEU A 149 -2.35 -5.38 -12.99
C LEU A 149 -1.98 -4.02 -13.61
N ASP A 150 -1.30 -3.19 -12.83
CA ASP A 150 -1.04 -1.78 -13.19
C ASP A 150 0.14 -1.62 -14.13
N ASP A 151 1.10 -2.56 -14.13
CA ASP A 151 2.30 -2.51 -14.94
C ASP A 151 2.60 -3.81 -15.69
N ALA A 152 3.12 -3.65 -16.91
CA ALA A 152 3.68 -4.72 -17.71
C ALA A 152 5.11 -4.37 -18.12
N VAL A 153 5.91 -5.40 -18.35
CA VAL A 153 7.30 -5.26 -18.73
C VAL A 153 7.62 -6.06 -19.99
N SER A 154 8.44 -5.48 -20.85
CA SER A 154 9.01 -6.15 -22.00
C SER A 154 10.52 -5.96 -22.03
N LEU A 155 11.25 -6.94 -22.53
CA LEU A 155 12.70 -6.83 -22.70
C LEU A 155 13.16 -7.60 -23.94
N TYR A 156 13.97 -6.93 -24.76
CA TYR A 156 14.73 -7.58 -25.82
C TYR A 156 16.14 -6.98 -25.91
N MET A 157 17.00 -7.65 -26.69
CA MET A 157 18.37 -7.18 -26.92
C MET A 157 18.45 -6.47 -28.27
N ASP A 158 19.05 -5.28 -28.29
CA ASP A 158 19.49 -4.58 -29.50
C ASP A 158 21.02 -4.47 -29.48
N GLY A 159 21.66 -5.36 -30.24
CA GLY A 159 23.09 -5.59 -30.14
C GLY A 159 23.49 -5.98 -28.71
N ASP A 160 24.34 -5.17 -28.10
CA ASP A 160 24.83 -5.35 -26.73
C ASP A 160 23.97 -4.66 -25.66
N ASN A 161 22.92 -3.92 -26.05
CA ASN A 161 22.10 -3.14 -25.16
C ASN A 161 20.76 -3.86 -24.84
N TYR A 162 20.27 -3.62 -23.63
CA TYR A 162 18.92 -4.02 -23.22
C TYR A 162 17.93 -2.96 -23.68
N VAL A 163 16.85 -3.34 -24.35
CA VAL A 163 15.70 -2.47 -24.60
C VAL A 163 14.60 -2.90 -23.65
N LEU A 164 14.45 -2.13 -22.56
CA LEU A 164 13.45 -2.36 -21.51
C LEU A 164 12.24 -1.49 -21.76
N GLY A 165 11.08 -2.11 -21.95
CA GLY A 165 9.79 -1.42 -21.93
C GLY A 165 9.13 -1.57 -20.57
N VAL A 166 8.69 -0.45 -20.00
CA VAL A 166 7.83 -0.39 -18.82
C VAL A 166 6.52 0.26 -19.25
N HIS A 167 5.43 -0.46 -19.10
CA HIS A 167 4.12 -0.10 -19.62
C HIS A 167 3.17 0.04 -18.44
N ILE A 168 2.72 1.26 -18.16
CA ILE A 168 1.79 1.55 -17.07
C ILE A 168 0.39 1.77 -17.64
N ALA A 169 -0.63 1.18 -17.05
CA ALA A 169 -2.01 1.37 -17.46
C ALA A 169 -2.37 2.86 -17.56
N ASP A 170 -2.92 3.28 -18.70
CA ASP A 170 -3.31 4.68 -18.94
C ASP A 170 -4.66 4.97 -18.27
N VAL A 171 -4.66 5.01 -16.94
CA VAL A 171 -5.86 5.28 -16.13
C VAL A 171 -6.44 6.65 -16.45
N SER A 172 -5.59 7.63 -16.80
CA SER A 172 -6.02 8.99 -17.12
C SER A 172 -6.86 9.11 -18.39
N ASN A 173 -6.78 8.11 -19.28
CA ASN A 173 -7.69 8.02 -20.41
C ASN A 173 -9.17 7.79 -19.98
N TYR A 174 -9.38 7.11 -18.89
CA TYR A 174 -10.70 6.74 -18.38
C TYR A 174 -11.19 7.65 -17.25
N VAL A 175 -10.27 8.14 -16.43
CA VAL A 175 -10.53 9.03 -15.29
C VAL A 175 -10.10 10.44 -15.66
N GLN A 176 -11.00 11.15 -16.31
CA GLN A 176 -10.73 12.50 -16.78
C GLN A 176 -10.75 13.50 -15.62
N GLU A 177 -9.86 14.50 -15.67
CA GLU A 177 -9.74 15.57 -14.67
C GLU A 177 -11.09 16.25 -14.42
N HIS A 178 -11.39 16.50 -13.15
CA HIS A 178 -12.65 17.09 -12.67
C HIS A 178 -13.93 16.26 -12.93
N SER A 179 -13.82 15.04 -13.43
CA SER A 179 -14.96 14.13 -13.53
C SER A 179 -15.43 13.65 -12.15
N ALA A 180 -16.62 13.05 -12.06
CA ALA A 180 -17.09 12.49 -10.79
C ALA A 180 -16.17 11.36 -10.29
N LEU A 181 -15.57 10.56 -11.19
CA LEU A 181 -14.58 9.55 -10.87
C LEU A 181 -13.32 10.16 -10.29
N ASP A 182 -12.79 11.21 -10.90
CA ASP A 182 -11.59 11.91 -10.43
C ASP A 182 -11.79 12.52 -9.04
N VAL A 183 -12.91 13.22 -8.82
CA VAL A 183 -13.26 13.81 -7.53
C VAL A 183 -13.37 12.74 -6.43
N GLU A 184 -13.98 11.58 -6.74
CA GLU A 184 -14.08 10.48 -5.78
C GLU A 184 -12.74 9.81 -5.54
N ALA A 185 -11.93 9.58 -6.59
CA ALA A 185 -10.60 9.02 -6.47
C ALA A 185 -9.69 9.91 -5.61
N LEU A 186 -9.72 11.23 -5.85
CA LEU A 186 -8.99 12.21 -5.03
C LEU A 186 -9.44 12.18 -3.56
N LYS A 187 -10.74 12.07 -3.30
CA LYS A 187 -11.30 11.95 -1.95
C LYS A 187 -10.83 10.68 -1.24
N ARG A 188 -10.80 9.53 -1.95
CA ARG A 188 -10.31 8.26 -1.41
C ARG A 188 -8.80 8.26 -1.21
N GLY A 189 -8.06 8.84 -2.15
CA GLY A 189 -6.61 9.02 -2.12
C GLY A 189 -5.79 7.76 -2.37
N THR A 190 -6.31 6.57 -2.03
CA THR A 190 -5.66 5.27 -2.22
C THR A 190 -6.66 4.13 -2.13
N SER A 191 -6.29 2.94 -2.61
CA SER A 191 -6.97 1.70 -2.21
C SER A 191 -6.53 1.29 -0.81
N VAL A 192 -7.45 0.73 -0.02
CA VAL A 192 -7.17 0.24 1.34
C VAL A 192 -7.29 -1.27 1.35
N TYR A 193 -6.15 -1.93 1.64
CA TYR A 193 -6.08 -3.38 1.71
C TYR A 193 -6.29 -3.83 3.15
N LEU A 194 -7.42 -4.45 3.43
CA LEU A 194 -7.75 -5.08 4.71
C LEU A 194 -7.43 -6.57 4.63
N VAL A 195 -7.55 -7.28 5.75
CA VAL A 195 -7.19 -8.69 5.82
C VAL A 195 -8.07 -9.55 4.90
N ASP A 196 -9.37 -9.23 4.83
CA ASP A 196 -10.40 -10.01 4.14
C ASP A 196 -10.87 -9.36 2.81
N ARG A 197 -10.57 -8.08 2.60
CA ARG A 197 -11.10 -7.31 1.45
C ARG A 197 -10.23 -6.11 1.07
N VAL A 198 -10.47 -5.62 -0.14
CA VAL A 198 -9.91 -4.35 -0.62
C VAL A 198 -11.05 -3.35 -0.80
N ILE A 199 -10.89 -2.16 -0.23
CA ILE A 199 -11.73 -0.98 -0.51
C ILE A 199 -10.98 -0.18 -1.58
N PRO A 200 -11.39 -0.25 -2.85
CA PRO A 200 -10.60 0.27 -3.95
C PRO A 200 -10.74 1.79 -4.09
N MET A 201 -9.67 2.45 -4.58
CA MET A 201 -9.71 3.87 -4.95
C MET A 201 -10.61 4.12 -6.16
N LEU A 202 -10.58 3.22 -7.13
CA LEU A 202 -11.41 3.23 -8.33
C LEU A 202 -12.36 2.03 -8.35
N PRO A 203 -13.54 2.14 -8.98
CA PRO A 203 -14.43 0.99 -9.17
C PRO A 203 -13.73 -0.18 -9.87
N ARG A 204 -14.10 -1.40 -9.50
CA ARG A 204 -13.43 -2.63 -9.98
C ARG A 204 -13.52 -2.82 -11.49
N GLU A 205 -14.55 -2.31 -12.13
CA GLU A 205 -14.71 -2.30 -13.58
C GLU A 205 -13.56 -1.53 -14.27
N LEU A 206 -12.98 -0.56 -13.58
CA LEU A 206 -11.77 0.12 -14.00
C LEU A 206 -10.53 -0.63 -13.50
N SER A 207 -10.33 -0.72 -12.18
CA SER A 207 -9.08 -1.20 -11.60
C SER A 207 -8.76 -2.67 -11.93
N ASN A 208 -9.76 -3.54 -11.97
CA ASN A 208 -9.58 -4.96 -12.31
C ASN A 208 -9.99 -5.27 -13.77
N GLY A 209 -10.65 -4.32 -14.42
CA GLY A 209 -11.20 -4.43 -15.76
C GLY A 209 -10.34 -3.75 -16.81
N ILE A 210 -10.83 -2.60 -17.34
CA ILE A 210 -10.22 -1.96 -18.51
C ILE A 210 -8.83 -1.36 -18.23
N CYS A 211 -8.53 -0.91 -17.01
CA CYS A 211 -7.23 -0.42 -16.62
C CYS A 211 -6.27 -1.57 -16.26
N SER A 212 -6.75 -2.77 -15.89
CA SER A 212 -5.88 -3.90 -15.61
C SER A 212 -5.30 -4.47 -16.91
N LEU A 213 -3.96 -4.62 -16.95
CA LEU A 213 -3.22 -5.11 -18.13
C LEU A 213 -3.37 -6.63 -18.30
N ASN A 214 -4.62 -7.10 -18.33
CA ASN A 214 -5.00 -8.50 -18.40
C ASN A 214 -4.44 -9.20 -19.65
N GLU A 215 -4.04 -10.48 -19.48
CA GLU A 215 -3.52 -11.33 -20.54
C GLU A 215 -4.45 -11.39 -21.74
N GLY A 216 -3.89 -11.25 -22.95
CA GLY A 216 -4.59 -11.38 -24.21
C GLY A 216 -5.54 -10.23 -24.57
N CYS A 217 -5.64 -9.20 -23.72
CA CYS A 217 -6.53 -8.05 -23.95
C CYS A 217 -5.76 -6.85 -24.48
N ASP A 218 -6.34 -6.14 -25.47
CA ASP A 218 -5.81 -4.84 -25.89
C ASP A 218 -6.02 -3.84 -24.77
N ARG A 219 -4.97 -3.09 -24.39
CA ARG A 219 -4.98 -2.10 -23.31
C ARG A 219 -4.26 -0.83 -23.71
N LEU A 220 -4.74 0.31 -23.20
CA LEU A 220 -4.05 1.58 -23.34
C LEU A 220 -3.02 1.73 -22.21
N ALA A 221 -1.82 2.16 -22.57
CA ALA A 221 -0.74 2.35 -21.63
C ALA A 221 0.08 3.61 -21.92
N LEU A 222 0.72 4.14 -20.88
CA LEU A 222 1.86 5.03 -20.98
C LEU A 222 3.12 4.18 -20.87
N SER A 223 3.93 4.18 -21.92
CA SER A 223 5.12 3.33 -21.99
C SER A 223 6.39 4.15 -21.95
N CYS A 224 7.34 3.71 -21.15
CA CYS A 224 8.71 4.18 -21.18
C CYS A 224 9.60 3.06 -21.74
N ILE A 225 10.14 3.28 -22.94
CA ILE A 225 11.04 2.36 -23.62
C ILE A 225 12.45 2.90 -23.43
N MET A 226 13.33 2.13 -22.78
CA MET A 226 14.67 2.54 -22.41
C MET A 226 15.71 1.65 -23.04
N THR A 227 16.71 2.25 -23.72
CA THR A 227 17.92 1.53 -24.15
C THR A 227 18.97 1.65 -23.04
N ILE A 228 19.38 0.51 -22.50
CA ILE A 228 20.26 0.42 -21.32
C ILE A 228 21.50 -0.38 -21.71
N ASN A 229 22.68 0.18 -21.46
CA ASN A 229 23.94 -0.49 -21.73
C ASN A 229 24.32 -1.50 -20.63
N LYS A 230 25.36 -2.32 -20.87
CA LYS A 230 25.90 -3.32 -19.92
C LYS A 230 26.36 -2.76 -18.58
N LYS A 231 26.50 -1.42 -18.44
CA LYS A 231 26.83 -0.75 -17.17
C LYS A 231 25.58 -0.32 -16.40
N GLY A 232 24.39 -0.58 -16.94
CA GLY A 232 23.13 -0.13 -16.37
C GLY A 232 22.88 1.37 -16.55
N GLU A 233 23.44 2.00 -17.58
CA GLU A 233 23.22 3.39 -17.94
C GLU A 233 22.15 3.46 -19.01
N VAL A 234 21.12 4.27 -18.79
CA VAL A 234 20.12 4.59 -19.82
C VAL A 234 20.80 5.53 -20.83
N ILE A 235 20.99 5.04 -22.05
CA ILE A 235 21.63 5.80 -23.13
C ILE A 235 20.65 6.45 -24.06
N ASP A 236 19.40 5.93 -24.12
CA ASP A 236 18.28 6.52 -24.84
C ASP A 236 16.96 6.13 -24.19
N HIS A 237 15.91 6.92 -24.34
CA HIS A 237 14.57 6.60 -23.88
C HIS A 237 13.49 7.28 -24.70
N LYS A 238 12.32 6.65 -24.76
CA LYS A 238 11.12 7.19 -25.37
C LYS A 238 9.93 6.98 -24.44
N ILE A 239 9.21 8.06 -24.15
CA ILE A 239 7.91 8.00 -23.45
C ILE A 239 6.82 8.24 -24.49
N ALA A 240 5.81 7.36 -24.50
CA ALA A 240 4.74 7.44 -25.48
C ALA A 240 3.42 6.88 -24.91
N GLU A 241 2.32 7.41 -25.40
CA GLU A 241 1.02 6.74 -25.31
C GLU A 241 1.02 5.54 -26.25
N THR A 242 0.61 4.37 -25.74
CA THR A 242 0.73 3.12 -26.47
C THR A 242 -0.56 2.30 -26.40
N VAL A 243 -0.67 1.36 -27.33
CA VAL A 243 -1.58 0.22 -27.23
C VAL A 243 -0.74 -1.02 -27.06
N ILE A 244 -1.05 -1.80 -26.04
CA ILE A 244 -0.31 -3.01 -25.67
C ILE A 244 -1.24 -4.22 -25.58
N LYS A 245 -0.64 -5.42 -25.61
CA LYS A 245 -1.33 -6.68 -25.35
C LYS A 245 -0.43 -7.60 -24.57
N THR A 246 -0.72 -7.80 -23.28
CA THR A 246 0.05 -8.69 -22.42
C THR A 246 -0.02 -10.14 -22.91
N ASN A 247 1.12 -10.78 -23.15
CA ASN A 247 1.17 -12.16 -23.63
C ASN A 247 0.87 -13.17 -22.53
N ARG A 248 1.38 -12.92 -21.30
CA ARG A 248 1.16 -13.79 -20.13
C ARG A 248 1.08 -12.97 -18.85
N ARG A 249 0.13 -13.35 -18.00
CA ARG A 249 0.13 -12.95 -16.59
C ARG A 249 1.03 -13.91 -15.83
N MET A 250 2.17 -13.43 -15.36
CA MET A 250 3.09 -14.19 -14.53
C MET A 250 2.89 -13.89 -13.07
N THR A 251 3.31 -14.80 -12.20
CA THR A 251 3.37 -14.58 -10.76
C THR A 251 4.81 -14.56 -10.28
N TYR A 252 5.07 -13.86 -9.14
CA TYR A 252 6.39 -13.90 -8.50
C TYR A 252 6.84 -15.33 -8.22
N THR A 253 5.92 -16.23 -7.85
CA THR A 253 6.19 -17.63 -7.59
C THR A 253 6.64 -18.35 -8.86
N ASN A 254 5.94 -18.17 -9.99
CA ASN A 254 6.31 -18.84 -11.25
C ASN A 254 7.64 -18.33 -11.80
N VAL A 255 7.88 -17.00 -11.74
CA VAL A 255 9.16 -16.43 -12.16
C VAL A 255 10.31 -16.93 -11.27
N LYS A 256 10.10 -17.06 -9.94
CA LYS A 256 11.08 -17.68 -9.04
C LYS A 256 11.35 -19.13 -9.38
N LYS A 257 10.32 -19.95 -9.65
CA LYS A 257 10.47 -21.35 -10.08
C LYS A 257 11.28 -21.45 -11.36
N ILE A 258 11.10 -20.54 -12.32
CA ILE A 258 11.89 -20.50 -13.56
C ILE A 258 13.34 -20.11 -13.29
N LEU A 259 13.57 -18.99 -12.57
CA LEU A 259 14.89 -18.39 -12.48
C LEU A 259 15.77 -18.97 -11.35
N ALA A 260 15.18 -19.27 -10.19
CA ALA A 260 15.91 -19.72 -9.01
C ALA A 260 15.81 -21.25 -8.83
N ASP A 261 14.58 -21.76 -8.77
CA ASP A 261 14.34 -23.18 -8.45
C ASP A 261 14.60 -24.11 -9.64
N LYS A 262 14.64 -23.57 -10.87
CA LYS A 262 14.85 -24.31 -12.13
C LYS A 262 13.88 -25.48 -12.33
N ASP A 263 12.61 -25.23 -11.97
CA ASP A 263 11.53 -26.23 -12.11
C ASP A 263 11.28 -26.56 -13.57
N ALA A 264 11.55 -27.80 -13.98
CA ALA A 264 11.48 -28.23 -15.35
C ALA A 264 10.07 -28.17 -15.96
N ALA A 265 9.03 -28.41 -15.14
CA ALA A 265 7.65 -28.37 -15.61
C ALA A 265 7.21 -26.93 -15.90
N VAL A 266 7.54 -26.00 -15.01
CA VAL A 266 7.22 -24.58 -15.18
C VAL A 266 8.05 -23.96 -16.31
N ILE A 267 9.31 -24.36 -16.46
CA ILE A 267 10.17 -23.94 -17.58
C ILE A 267 9.58 -24.40 -18.93
N GLU A 268 9.11 -25.62 -19.03
CA GLU A 268 8.50 -26.12 -20.28
C GLU A 268 7.17 -25.42 -20.59
N GLU A 269 6.36 -25.12 -19.55
CA GLU A 269 5.11 -24.37 -19.69
C GLU A 269 5.33 -22.96 -20.26
N TYR A 270 6.38 -22.26 -19.78
CA TYR A 270 6.69 -20.86 -20.15
C TYR A 270 7.97 -20.74 -21.00
N LYS A 271 8.35 -21.78 -21.73
CA LYS A 271 9.61 -21.86 -22.46
C LYS A 271 9.90 -20.68 -23.39
N GLU A 272 8.87 -20.09 -23.97
CA GLU A 272 8.98 -18.93 -24.87
C GLU A 272 9.43 -17.67 -24.13
N LEU A 273 9.13 -17.57 -22.81
CA LEU A 273 9.44 -16.42 -21.96
C LEU A 273 10.78 -16.56 -21.22
N VAL A 274 11.29 -17.77 -21.08
CA VAL A 274 12.51 -18.05 -20.31
C VAL A 274 13.70 -17.19 -20.74
N PRO A 275 14.02 -17.03 -22.05
CA PRO A 275 15.13 -16.19 -22.48
C PRO A 275 14.95 -14.73 -22.08
N MET A 276 13.72 -14.19 -22.09
CA MET A 276 13.41 -12.83 -21.64
C MET A 276 13.62 -12.71 -20.14
N PHE A 277 13.13 -13.66 -19.32
CA PHE A 277 13.33 -13.64 -17.87
C PHE A 277 14.80 -13.74 -17.48
N GLU A 278 15.60 -14.53 -18.15
CA GLU A 278 17.05 -14.60 -17.89
C GLU A 278 17.72 -13.24 -18.14
N LYS A 279 17.34 -12.54 -19.22
CA LYS A 279 17.83 -11.18 -19.51
C LYS A 279 17.29 -10.13 -18.54
N MET A 280 16.05 -10.26 -18.09
CA MET A 280 15.50 -9.41 -17.03
C MET A 280 16.27 -9.59 -15.71
N ALA A 281 16.58 -10.82 -15.32
CA ALA A 281 17.35 -11.12 -14.13
C ALA A 281 18.78 -10.53 -14.21
N GLU A 282 19.43 -10.66 -15.37
CA GLU A 282 20.75 -10.07 -15.63
C GLU A 282 20.71 -8.55 -15.49
N LEU A 283 19.75 -7.88 -16.14
CA LEU A 283 19.59 -6.43 -16.06
C LEU A 283 19.24 -5.98 -14.64
N ALA A 284 18.34 -6.68 -13.96
CA ALA A 284 17.96 -6.40 -12.57
C ALA A 284 19.17 -6.45 -11.63
N ALA A 285 20.06 -7.44 -11.80
CA ALA A 285 21.30 -7.55 -11.03
C ALA A 285 22.25 -6.36 -11.29
N ILE A 286 22.38 -5.93 -12.55
CA ILE A 286 23.18 -4.75 -12.92
C ILE A 286 22.61 -3.48 -12.26
N LEU A 287 21.30 -3.26 -12.37
CA LEU A 287 20.64 -2.08 -11.82
C LEU A 287 20.67 -2.09 -10.28
N ARG A 288 20.46 -3.26 -9.65
CA ARG A 288 20.60 -3.43 -8.19
C ARG A 288 22.01 -3.11 -7.72
N LYS A 289 23.03 -3.64 -8.40
CA LYS A 289 24.45 -3.32 -8.06
C LYS A 289 24.73 -1.82 -8.15
N LYS A 290 24.19 -1.13 -9.17
CA LYS A 290 24.30 0.33 -9.32
C LYS A 290 23.57 1.06 -8.19
N ARG A 291 22.36 0.61 -7.81
CA ARG A 291 21.59 1.17 -6.69
C ARG A 291 22.33 1.01 -5.36
N MET A 292 22.83 -0.18 -5.08
CA MET A 292 23.64 -0.46 -3.89
C MET A 292 24.91 0.41 -3.83
N LYS A 293 25.60 0.60 -4.98
CA LYS A 293 26.76 1.49 -5.05
C LYS A 293 26.45 2.94 -4.72
N ARG A 294 25.23 3.40 -4.97
CA ARG A 294 24.74 4.74 -4.56
C ARG A 294 24.44 4.84 -3.07
N GLY A 295 24.35 3.71 -2.34
CA GLY A 295 24.06 3.65 -0.91
C GLY A 295 22.63 3.25 -0.60
N SER A 296 21.95 2.54 -1.50
CA SER A 296 20.65 1.91 -1.19
C SER A 296 20.83 0.87 -0.09
N ILE A 297 19.85 0.75 0.79
CA ILE A 297 19.82 -0.22 1.87
C ILE A 297 18.68 -1.18 1.57
N ASP A 298 18.99 -2.47 1.50
CA ASP A 298 18.01 -3.52 1.45
C ASP A 298 17.77 -4.05 2.87
N PHE A 299 16.53 -4.02 3.33
CA PHE A 299 16.14 -4.62 4.59
C PHE A 299 15.33 -5.88 4.30
N ASP A 300 15.70 -6.98 4.89
CA ASP A 300 15.03 -8.26 4.77
C ASP A 300 14.24 -8.52 6.06
N PHE A 301 13.04 -7.92 6.14
CA PHE A 301 12.18 -8.09 7.32
C PHE A 301 11.05 -9.07 7.04
N PRO A 302 10.76 -9.96 8.00
CA PRO A 302 9.58 -10.77 7.92
C PRO A 302 8.31 -9.91 8.05
N GLU A 303 7.42 -10.02 7.09
CA GLU A 303 6.04 -9.56 7.19
C GLU A 303 5.12 -10.73 7.49
N THR A 304 4.01 -10.44 8.13
CA THR A 304 2.97 -11.44 8.37
C THR A 304 1.83 -11.29 7.37
N LYS A 305 1.42 -12.41 6.76
CA LYS A 305 0.16 -12.50 6.02
C LYS A 305 -0.81 -13.30 6.88
N VAL A 306 -2.01 -12.78 7.13
CA VAL A 306 -3.06 -13.54 7.79
C VAL A 306 -3.81 -14.35 6.74
N VAL A 307 -3.90 -15.66 6.93
CA VAL A 307 -4.69 -16.55 6.10
C VAL A 307 -6.01 -16.82 6.81
N LEU A 308 -7.12 -16.58 6.11
CA LEU A 308 -8.47 -16.80 6.63
C LEU A 308 -9.06 -18.05 6.00
N ASP A 309 -9.95 -18.73 6.74
CA ASP A 309 -10.83 -19.77 6.21
C ASP A 309 -12.02 -19.17 5.41
N GLU A 310 -12.92 -20.04 4.95
CA GLU A 310 -14.12 -19.62 4.17
C GLU A 310 -15.10 -18.79 5.02
N ASP A 311 -15.05 -18.93 6.33
CA ASP A 311 -15.89 -18.19 7.29
C ASP A 311 -15.23 -16.89 7.77
N GLY A 312 -13.97 -16.63 7.37
CA GLY A 312 -13.23 -15.42 7.72
C GLY A 312 -12.43 -15.52 9.03
N HIS A 313 -12.25 -16.72 9.60
CA HIS A 313 -11.42 -16.92 10.78
C HIS A 313 -9.94 -17.08 10.40
N PRO A 314 -9.01 -16.49 11.16
CA PRO A 314 -7.59 -16.70 10.95
C PRO A 314 -7.18 -18.15 11.23
N ILE A 315 -6.60 -18.83 10.22
CA ILE A 315 -6.11 -20.20 10.32
C ILE A 315 -4.59 -20.31 10.30
N ASP A 316 -3.90 -19.31 9.75
CA ASP A 316 -2.44 -19.26 9.70
C ASP A 316 -1.93 -17.81 9.59
N ILE A 317 -0.67 -17.60 10.02
CA ILE A 317 0.00 -16.30 9.97
C ILE A 317 1.45 -16.49 9.47
N PRO A 318 1.65 -16.83 8.19
CA PRO A 318 2.98 -16.98 7.61
C PRO A 318 3.73 -15.65 7.49
N PHE A 319 5.07 -15.73 7.44
CA PHE A 319 5.94 -14.58 7.28
C PHE A 319 6.31 -14.32 5.82
N VAL A 320 6.37 -13.04 5.41
CA VAL A 320 6.76 -12.55 4.09
C VAL A 320 7.77 -11.41 4.25
N TYR A 321 8.72 -11.20 3.31
CA TYR A 321 9.81 -10.23 3.43
C TYR A 321 9.71 -9.02 2.49
N ARG A 322 10.09 -7.80 2.96
CA ARG A 322 10.10 -6.54 2.18
C ARG A 322 11.28 -5.60 2.48
N THR A 323 11.58 -4.67 1.57
CA THR A 323 12.74 -3.74 1.62
C THR A 323 12.37 -2.25 1.71
N HIS A 324 13.24 -1.36 2.32
CA HIS A 324 13.01 0.09 2.51
C HIS A 324 14.27 0.98 2.32
N ASP A 325 14.09 2.29 1.97
CA ASP A 325 15.16 3.06 1.32
C ASP A 325 15.73 4.33 1.99
N LYS A 326 15.12 5.00 3.01
CA LYS A 326 15.59 6.34 3.47
C LYS A 326 15.68 6.58 4.98
N PRO A 327 16.82 7.14 5.49
CA PRO A 327 17.05 7.39 6.91
C PRO A 327 16.41 8.69 7.46
N ASP A 328 16.06 8.70 8.76
CA ASP A 328 15.61 9.84 9.56
C ASP A 328 16.70 10.24 10.55
N SER A 329 17.30 11.41 10.39
CA SER A 329 18.50 11.85 11.11
C SER A 329 18.34 11.88 12.63
N GLU A 330 17.17 12.26 13.17
CA GLU A 330 16.93 12.30 14.63
C GLU A 330 16.86 10.88 15.22
N LYS A 331 16.18 9.97 14.53
CA LYS A 331 16.05 8.57 14.96
C LYS A 331 17.38 7.83 14.83
N ILE A 332 18.16 8.14 13.80
CA ILE A 332 19.49 7.58 13.57
C ILE A 332 20.49 8.00 14.67
N ALA A 333 20.41 9.23 15.17
CA ALA A 333 21.23 9.65 16.31
C ALA A 333 20.93 8.80 17.57
N LYS A 334 19.65 8.49 17.81
CA LYS A 334 19.25 7.58 18.91
C LYS A 334 19.72 6.14 18.66
N LEU A 335 19.63 5.66 17.41
CA LEU A 335 20.16 4.36 17.02
C LEU A 335 21.67 4.27 17.27
N SER A 336 22.43 5.27 16.84
CA SER A 336 23.90 5.32 17.04
C SER A 336 24.27 5.18 18.52
N THR A 337 23.56 5.90 19.40
CA THR A 337 23.77 5.79 20.86
C THR A 337 23.46 4.38 21.38
N PHE A 338 22.41 3.76 20.86
CA PHE A 338 22.01 2.42 21.29
C PHE A 338 22.99 1.34 20.83
N ILE A 339 23.40 1.35 19.56
CA ILE A 339 24.26 0.30 18.99
C ILE A 339 25.70 0.32 19.57
N ASN A 340 26.14 1.47 20.11
CA ASN A 340 27.40 1.56 20.80
C ASN A 340 27.48 0.61 22.01
N ASN A 341 26.35 0.28 22.64
CA ASN A 341 26.29 -0.69 23.73
C ASN A 341 26.62 -2.13 23.28
N PHE A 342 26.51 -2.41 21.97
CA PHE A 342 26.86 -3.71 21.38
C PHE A 342 28.23 -3.66 20.66
N GLY A 343 29.00 -2.60 20.84
CA GLY A 343 30.33 -2.46 20.22
C GLY A 343 30.32 -2.02 18.75
N TYR A 344 29.17 -1.66 18.19
CA TYR A 344 29.06 -1.14 16.83
C TYR A 344 29.13 0.38 16.80
N THR A 345 29.78 0.94 15.79
CA THR A 345 29.89 2.40 15.60
C THR A 345 29.24 2.82 14.30
N LEU A 346 28.35 3.81 14.38
CA LEU A 346 27.75 4.48 13.22
C LEU A 346 28.31 5.90 13.13
N HIS A 347 29.01 6.22 12.05
CA HIS A 347 29.51 7.56 11.80
C HIS A 347 28.39 8.48 11.28
N ILE A 348 28.08 9.48 12.08
CA ILE A 348 27.09 10.51 11.75
C ILE A 348 27.87 11.75 11.29
N GLY A 349 27.65 12.19 10.03
CA GLY A 349 28.18 13.47 9.55
C GLY A 349 27.51 14.66 10.23
N ALA A 350 28.05 15.87 9.98
CA ALA A 350 27.62 17.10 10.69
C ALA A 350 26.11 17.38 10.58
N ASP A 351 25.47 17.04 9.47
CA ASP A 351 24.06 17.37 9.19
C ASP A 351 23.18 16.15 8.82
N GLU A 352 23.73 15.07 8.29
CA GLU A 352 22.95 13.86 7.88
C GLU A 352 23.81 12.59 7.94
N VAL A 353 23.12 11.45 8.18
CA VAL A 353 23.74 10.13 8.02
C VAL A 353 23.61 9.69 6.57
N HIS A 354 24.76 9.46 5.95
CA HIS A 354 24.75 8.95 4.58
C HIS A 354 24.28 7.49 4.56
N PRO A 355 23.36 7.09 3.67
CA PRO A 355 22.82 5.73 3.58
C PRO A 355 23.90 4.62 3.57
N LYS A 356 25.08 4.89 3.00
CA LYS A 356 26.22 3.96 3.00
C LYS A 356 26.72 3.58 4.40
N GLU A 357 26.61 4.46 5.38
CA GLU A 357 27.05 4.16 6.76
C GLU A 357 26.08 3.19 7.43
N LEU A 358 24.79 3.33 7.19
CA LEU A 358 23.78 2.35 7.64
C LEU A 358 23.96 1.01 6.95
N GLN A 359 24.21 1.02 5.64
CA GLN A 359 24.49 -0.20 4.88
C GLN A 359 25.72 -0.94 5.44
N LYS A 360 26.83 -0.23 5.75
CA LYS A 360 28.01 -0.83 6.38
C LYS A 360 27.71 -1.42 7.76
N LEU A 361 26.85 -0.76 8.54
CA LEU A 361 26.40 -1.29 9.84
C LEU A 361 25.65 -2.60 9.65
N LEU A 362 24.65 -2.63 8.77
CA LEU A 362 23.85 -3.83 8.51
C LEU A 362 24.72 -4.99 8.00
N MET A 363 25.68 -4.74 7.12
CA MET A 363 26.64 -5.76 6.68
C MET A 363 27.55 -6.28 7.79
N LYS A 364 27.81 -5.49 8.85
CA LYS A 364 28.61 -5.94 10.00
C LYS A 364 27.83 -6.78 10.99
N VAL A 365 26.53 -6.58 11.09
CA VAL A 365 25.65 -7.34 12.00
C VAL A 365 25.03 -8.56 11.33
N ASP A 366 25.15 -8.68 10.03
CA ASP A 366 24.65 -9.81 9.23
C ASP A 366 25.19 -11.14 9.79
N GLY A 367 24.30 -12.08 10.10
CA GLY A 367 24.62 -13.37 10.71
C GLY A 367 25.01 -13.33 12.20
N THR A 368 24.86 -12.19 12.90
CA THR A 368 25.08 -12.08 14.35
C THR A 368 23.77 -12.17 15.13
N ASP A 369 23.87 -12.43 16.44
CA ASP A 369 22.68 -12.49 17.33
C ASP A 369 21.94 -11.14 17.41
N GLU A 370 22.61 -10.04 17.17
CA GLU A 370 22.08 -8.68 17.20
C GLU A 370 21.43 -8.24 15.88
N GLU A 371 21.59 -9.00 14.80
CA GLU A 371 21.12 -8.66 13.45
C GLU A 371 19.64 -8.25 13.45
N SER A 372 18.77 -9.08 13.97
CA SER A 372 17.31 -8.84 13.98
C SER A 372 16.95 -7.56 14.76
N LEU A 373 17.62 -7.33 15.90
CA LEU A 373 17.36 -6.16 16.74
C LEU A 373 17.87 -4.87 16.08
N ILE A 374 19.10 -4.87 15.59
CA ILE A 374 19.74 -3.70 14.98
C ILE A 374 19.04 -3.37 13.66
N SER A 375 18.66 -4.36 12.86
CA SER A 375 17.91 -4.19 11.62
C SER A 375 16.54 -3.55 11.86
N ARG A 376 15.77 -4.01 12.87
CA ARG A 376 14.49 -3.40 13.25
C ARG A 376 14.63 -1.95 13.71
N LEU A 377 15.66 -1.65 14.51
CA LEU A 377 15.91 -0.29 15.01
C LEU A 377 16.34 0.63 13.86
N THR A 378 17.15 0.13 12.94
CA THR A 378 17.56 0.87 11.75
C THR A 378 16.33 1.20 10.88
N LEU A 379 15.44 0.24 10.65
CA LEU A 379 14.17 0.48 9.93
C LEU A 379 13.31 1.56 10.61
N ARG A 380 13.13 1.47 11.94
CA ARG A 380 12.37 2.48 12.71
C ARG A 380 12.99 3.88 12.66
N SER A 381 14.27 3.96 12.32
CA SER A 381 15.01 5.23 12.15
C SER A 381 14.93 5.80 10.73
N MET A 382 14.25 5.11 9.80
CA MET A 382 14.00 5.65 8.46
C MET A 382 12.90 6.70 8.49
N LYS A 383 12.94 7.66 7.56
CA LYS A 383 11.88 8.64 7.36
C LYS A 383 10.62 7.93 6.85
N GLN A 384 9.49 8.20 7.48
CA GLN A 384 8.21 7.80 6.92
C GLN A 384 7.99 8.52 5.59
N ALA A 385 7.51 7.80 4.59
CA ALA A 385 7.09 8.40 3.33
C ALA A 385 6.00 9.45 3.62
N ARG A 386 6.23 10.69 3.17
CA ARG A 386 5.23 11.76 3.22
C ARG A 386 4.82 12.02 1.79
N TYR A 387 3.57 11.77 1.48
CA TYR A 387 2.98 12.16 0.21
C TYR A 387 2.55 13.61 0.33
N THR A 388 3.11 14.49 -0.52
CA THR A 388 2.66 15.87 -0.68
C THR A 388 2.06 15.98 -2.07
N THR A 389 0.85 16.53 -2.15
CA THR A 389 0.32 17.00 -3.43
C THR A 389 1.18 18.19 -3.87
N ALA A 390 1.84 18.06 -5.02
CA ALA A 390 2.38 19.21 -5.70
C ALA A 390 1.19 19.98 -6.31
N CYS A 391 0.98 21.22 -5.84
CA CYS A 391 0.14 22.19 -6.52
C CYS A 391 0.90 22.80 -7.68
#